data_905a648ba174ce32bdb83647397e57f5
#
_entry.id   905a648ba174ce32bdb83647397e57f5
#
_cell.length_a   1.000
_cell.length_b   1.000
_cell.length_c   1.000
_cell.angle_alpha   90.00
_cell.angle_beta   90.00
_cell.angle_gamma   90.00
#
_symmetry.space_group_name_H-M   'P 1'
#
loop_
_entity.id
_entity.type
_entity.pdbx_description
1 polymer ?
#
loop_
_entity_poly.entity_id
_entity_poly.type
_entity_poly.pdbx_seq_one_letter_code
_entity_poly.pdbx_strand_id
1 'polypeptide(L)'
;MVLRLALTVALAATVRAGPQAAASEAKPVRAAYASVVVGKSVQGRPIVAWHLGETKKPKVVLIAGMHGNEPAPTAILRTLRDGRSVHGIDLWVVPTYNPDGLAHRSRRNAHGVDLNRNYPYHWAPLTGSYYSGQKPASEPETRAMMGFLARVRPDYVLSFHQPLYGVDVAVERPTFARRVARLLGLPATALDCGGVCHGTMTGWYNHRHPGFALTVEYGWRPSAHLMTKVAPAQVLRVFGAWRGTNMFEAVG
;
A
#
# COMPACT_ATOMS: atom_id res chain seq x y z
N MET A 1 68.50 67.65 3.25
CA MET A 1 67.88 66.48 3.81
C MET A 1 66.54 66.30 3.08
N VAL A 2 66.50 65.44 2.06
CA VAL A 2 65.36 65.33 1.12
C VAL A 2 64.62 63.99 1.46
N LEU A 3 63.35 64.15 1.93
CA LEU A 3 62.45 63.06 2.28
C LEU A 3 61.78 62.57 1.02
N ARG A 4 62.04 61.32 0.62
CA ARG A 4 61.35 60.65 -0.50
C ARG A 4 60.10 59.93 0.06
N LEU A 5 58.92 60.34 -0.42
CA LEU A 5 57.67 59.71 -0.15
C LEU A 5 57.48 58.60 -1.20
N ALA A 6 57.39 57.34 -0.78
CA ALA A 6 57.04 56.23 -1.62
C ALA A 6 55.51 56.05 -1.65
N LEU A 7 54.94 56.14 -2.83
CA LEU A 7 53.50 55.92 -3.07
C LEU A 7 53.27 54.45 -3.46
N THR A 8 52.70 53.66 -2.60
CA THR A 8 52.31 52.28 -2.88
C THR A 8 50.88 52.27 -3.49
N VAL A 9 50.80 51.89 -4.75
CA VAL A 9 49.52 51.68 -5.45
C VAL A 9 49.06 50.24 -5.15
N ALA A 10 47.97 50.08 -4.41
CA ALA A 10 47.31 48.78 -4.22
C ALA A 10 46.34 48.50 -5.37
N LEU A 11 46.67 47.49 -6.16
CA LEU A 11 45.80 46.99 -7.26
C LEU A 11 44.71 46.10 -6.66
N ALA A 12 43.47 46.60 -6.56
CA ALA A 12 42.33 45.80 -6.17
C ALA A 12 41.82 44.95 -7.35
N ALA A 13 42.04 43.63 -7.29
CA ALA A 13 41.49 42.67 -8.26
C ALA A 13 39.99 42.44 -7.93
N THR A 14 39.12 42.98 -8.75
CA THR A 14 37.68 42.64 -8.71
C THR A 14 37.42 41.28 -9.33
N VAL A 15 37.18 40.27 -8.50
CA VAL A 15 36.69 38.97 -8.94
C VAL A 15 35.22 39.13 -9.32
N ARG A 16 34.92 39.08 -10.62
CA ARG A 16 33.54 38.99 -11.11
C ARG A 16 33.03 37.60 -10.85
N ALA A 17 32.08 37.41 -9.92
CA ALA A 17 31.29 36.18 -9.81
C ALA A 17 30.44 36.04 -11.08
N GLY A 18 30.70 35.00 -11.84
CA GLY A 18 29.89 34.62 -12.98
C GLY A 18 28.50 34.16 -12.51
N PRO A 19 27.47 34.16 -13.38
CA PRO A 19 26.13 33.77 -13.00
C PRO A 19 26.17 32.27 -12.66
N GLN A 20 25.85 31.96 -11.40
CA GLN A 20 25.66 30.62 -10.90
C GLN A 20 24.39 30.09 -11.56
N ALA A 21 24.52 29.18 -12.51
CA ALA A 21 23.39 28.51 -13.12
C ALA A 21 22.59 27.80 -12.02
N ALA A 22 21.37 28.28 -11.80
CA ALA A 22 20.42 27.61 -10.91
C ALA A 22 20.23 26.19 -11.43
N ALA A 23 20.67 25.21 -10.67
CA ALA A 23 20.39 23.81 -10.95
C ALA A 23 18.85 23.65 -10.93
N SER A 24 18.27 23.44 -12.10
CA SER A 24 16.86 23.10 -12.23
C SER A 24 16.64 21.81 -11.46
N GLU A 25 15.93 21.87 -10.34
CA GLU A 25 15.45 20.66 -9.66
C GLU A 25 14.60 19.86 -10.66
N ALA A 26 15.19 18.82 -11.23
CA ALA A 26 14.46 17.87 -12.06
C ALA A 26 13.36 17.27 -11.20
N LYS A 27 12.09 17.56 -11.54
CA LYS A 27 10.93 16.93 -10.90
C LYS A 27 11.16 15.43 -10.92
N PRO A 28 10.95 14.72 -9.77
CA PRO A 28 11.13 13.28 -9.74
C PRO A 28 10.27 12.67 -10.85
N VAL A 29 10.87 11.85 -11.70
CA VAL A 29 10.17 11.11 -12.76
C VAL A 29 9.17 10.21 -12.02
N ARG A 30 7.90 10.61 -12.03
CA ARG A 30 6.82 9.72 -11.59
C ARG A 30 6.81 8.55 -12.55
N ALA A 31 6.89 7.34 -12.03
CA ALA A 31 6.66 6.17 -12.86
C ALA A 31 5.30 6.34 -13.54
N ALA A 32 5.24 6.13 -14.85
CA ALA A 32 3.97 6.13 -15.57
C ALA A 32 3.18 4.91 -15.11
N TYR A 33 2.20 5.12 -14.26
CA TYR A 33 1.37 4.06 -13.72
C TYR A 33 0.14 3.87 -14.60
N ALA A 34 -0.09 2.65 -15.02
CA ALA A 34 -1.39 2.27 -15.49
C ALA A 34 -2.33 2.19 -14.28
N SER A 35 -3.50 2.85 -14.36
CA SER A 35 -4.56 2.66 -13.39
C SER A 35 -5.77 2.02 -14.08
N VAL A 36 -6.49 1.21 -13.31
CA VAL A 36 -7.70 0.55 -13.80
C VAL A 36 -8.81 0.76 -12.77
N VAL A 37 -9.98 1.12 -13.24
CA VAL A 37 -11.19 1.09 -12.42
C VAL A 37 -11.62 -0.36 -12.26
N VAL A 38 -11.44 -0.91 -11.07
CA VAL A 38 -11.79 -2.28 -10.70
C VAL A 38 -13.32 -2.47 -10.72
N GLY A 39 -14.02 -1.44 -10.26
CA GLY A 39 -15.47 -1.37 -10.17
C GLY A 39 -15.91 -0.09 -9.48
N LYS A 40 -17.17 -0.04 -9.08
CA LYS A 40 -17.75 1.07 -8.32
C LYS A 40 -18.37 0.55 -7.02
N SER A 41 -18.31 1.39 -5.98
CA SER A 41 -19.03 1.16 -4.73
C SER A 41 -20.55 1.31 -4.92
N VAL A 42 -21.31 1.00 -3.87
CA VAL A 42 -22.78 1.21 -3.83
C VAL A 42 -23.15 2.63 -4.22
N GLN A 43 -22.42 3.65 -3.75
CA GLN A 43 -22.69 5.07 -4.07
C GLN A 43 -21.97 5.54 -5.35
N GLY A 44 -21.51 4.62 -6.20
CA GLY A 44 -20.92 4.92 -7.49
C GLY A 44 -19.48 5.43 -7.46
N ARG A 45 -18.82 5.49 -6.31
CA ARG A 45 -17.41 5.90 -6.21
C ARG A 45 -16.48 4.85 -6.83
N PRO A 46 -15.50 5.24 -7.65
CA PRO A 46 -14.61 4.28 -8.29
C PRO A 46 -13.69 3.59 -7.27
N ILE A 47 -13.53 2.28 -7.44
CA ILE A 47 -12.48 1.49 -6.80
C ILE A 47 -11.35 1.38 -7.82
N VAL A 48 -10.17 1.91 -7.49
CA VAL A 48 -9.05 2.01 -8.45
C VAL A 48 -7.88 1.16 -7.99
N ALA A 49 -7.39 0.33 -8.91
CA ALA A 49 -6.11 -0.36 -8.77
C ALA A 49 -5.04 0.36 -9.61
N TRP A 50 -3.83 0.44 -9.07
CA TRP A 50 -2.67 1.06 -9.70
C TRP A 50 -1.62 -0.01 -9.94
N HIS A 51 -1.15 -0.12 -11.19
CA HIS A 51 -0.11 -1.06 -11.58
C HIS A 51 1.25 -0.39 -11.50
N LEU A 52 2.14 -0.97 -10.72
CA LEU A 52 3.49 -0.49 -10.44
C LEU A 52 4.48 -1.62 -10.68
N GLY A 53 5.74 -1.27 -10.92
CA GLY A 53 6.79 -2.28 -10.99
C GLY A 53 6.97 -2.90 -12.37
N GLU A 54 7.40 -4.16 -12.41
CA GLU A 54 7.91 -4.82 -13.60
C GLU A 54 7.05 -6.02 -13.97
N THR A 55 6.51 -6.05 -15.19
CA THR A 55 5.81 -7.23 -15.70
C THR A 55 6.75 -8.44 -15.77
N LYS A 56 6.19 -9.67 -15.73
CA LYS A 56 6.93 -10.95 -15.73
C LYS A 56 7.75 -11.23 -14.45
N LYS A 57 7.57 -10.44 -13.40
CA LYS A 57 8.06 -10.71 -12.04
C LYS A 57 6.94 -11.34 -11.20
N PRO A 58 7.23 -11.86 -9.98
CA PRO A 58 6.20 -12.29 -9.06
C PRO A 58 5.14 -11.22 -8.85
N LYS A 59 3.87 -11.59 -9.00
CA LYS A 59 2.76 -10.65 -9.00
C LYS A 59 2.17 -10.50 -7.61
N VAL A 60 2.13 -9.28 -7.14
CA VAL A 60 1.69 -8.93 -5.78
C VAL A 60 0.54 -7.93 -5.85
N VAL A 61 -0.52 -8.19 -5.12
CA VAL A 61 -1.62 -7.23 -4.92
C VAL A 61 -1.64 -6.81 -3.45
N LEU A 62 -1.62 -5.50 -3.20
CA LEU A 62 -1.76 -4.91 -1.88
C LEU A 62 -3.10 -4.19 -1.81
N ILE A 63 -3.87 -4.48 -0.75
CA ILE A 63 -5.22 -3.94 -0.56
C ILE A 63 -5.29 -3.27 0.80
N ALA A 64 -5.90 -2.08 0.88
CA ALA A 64 -6.22 -1.39 2.13
C ALA A 64 -7.59 -0.72 2.05
N GLY A 65 -8.11 -0.25 3.19
CA GLY A 65 -9.37 0.46 3.25
C GLY A 65 -10.59 -0.41 2.89
N MET A 66 -10.55 -1.70 3.23
CA MET A 66 -11.71 -2.58 3.17
C MET A 66 -12.74 -2.17 4.22
N HIS A 67 -12.27 -1.83 5.42
CA HIS A 67 -13.08 -1.19 6.44
C HIS A 67 -12.74 0.31 6.47
N GLY A 68 -13.78 1.15 6.33
CA GLY A 68 -13.56 2.59 6.20
C GLY A 68 -13.15 3.29 7.51
N ASN A 69 -13.31 2.64 8.65
CA ASN A 69 -12.83 3.09 9.95
C ASN A 69 -11.36 2.67 10.23
N GLU A 70 -10.69 2.04 9.26
CA GLU A 70 -9.28 1.61 9.30
C GLU A 70 -8.42 2.40 8.28
N PRO A 71 -8.33 3.73 8.39
CA PRO A 71 -7.76 4.55 7.32
C PRO A 71 -6.23 4.53 7.24
N ALA A 72 -5.51 4.21 8.34
CA ALA A 72 -4.07 4.39 8.40
C ALA A 72 -3.29 3.56 7.38
N PRO A 73 -3.57 2.27 7.13
CA PRO A 73 -2.86 1.49 6.13
C PRO A 73 -3.01 2.00 4.69
N THR A 74 -4.06 2.79 4.39
CA THR A 74 -4.21 3.40 3.06
C THR A 74 -3.03 4.28 2.69
N ALA A 75 -2.36 4.87 3.70
CA ALA A 75 -1.20 5.73 3.50
C ALA A 75 0.02 4.95 2.98
N ILE A 76 0.21 3.69 3.38
CA ILE A 76 1.26 2.80 2.85
C ILE A 76 1.13 2.70 1.33
N LEU A 77 -0.08 2.35 0.87
CA LEU A 77 -0.35 2.09 -0.54
C LEU A 77 -0.33 3.36 -1.38
N ARG A 78 -0.81 4.48 -0.82
CA ARG A 78 -0.69 5.80 -1.46
C ARG A 78 0.76 6.21 -1.61
N THR A 79 1.59 6.02 -0.58
CA THR A 79 3.03 6.29 -0.66
C THR A 79 3.72 5.40 -1.70
N LEU A 80 3.33 4.13 -1.81
CA LEU A 80 3.83 3.26 -2.87
C LEU A 80 3.43 3.78 -4.25
N ARG A 81 2.19 4.18 -4.45
CA ARG A 81 1.68 4.73 -5.70
C ARG A 81 2.38 6.03 -6.12
N ASP A 82 2.54 6.96 -5.19
CA ASP A 82 3.00 8.32 -5.47
C ASP A 82 4.53 8.48 -5.43
N GLY A 83 5.24 7.38 -5.13
CA GLY A 83 6.69 7.38 -5.02
C GLY A 83 7.40 7.06 -6.34
N ARG A 84 8.70 6.77 -6.25
CA ARG A 84 9.55 6.34 -7.38
C ARG A 84 9.12 4.96 -7.89
N SER A 85 9.61 4.58 -9.07
CA SER A 85 9.39 3.24 -9.65
C SER A 85 9.77 2.12 -8.67
N VAL A 86 9.00 1.04 -8.76
CA VAL A 86 9.22 -0.18 -7.98
C VAL A 86 9.85 -1.22 -8.90
N HIS A 87 10.86 -1.91 -8.40
CA HIS A 87 11.60 -2.94 -9.12
C HIS A 87 11.55 -4.27 -8.38
N GLY A 88 11.73 -5.37 -9.11
CA GLY A 88 11.79 -6.73 -8.57
C GLY A 88 10.46 -7.45 -8.43
N ILE A 89 9.32 -6.76 -8.58
CA ILE A 89 7.96 -7.33 -8.55
C ILE A 89 7.03 -6.68 -9.57
N ASP A 90 5.97 -7.40 -9.95
CA ASP A 90 4.79 -6.90 -10.65
C ASP A 90 3.76 -6.50 -9.58
N LEU A 91 3.71 -5.21 -9.23
CA LEU A 91 2.96 -4.72 -8.08
C LEU A 91 1.67 -4.04 -8.49
N TRP A 92 0.57 -4.44 -7.86
CA TRP A 92 -0.71 -3.76 -7.91
C TRP A 92 -1.10 -3.25 -6.52
N VAL A 93 -1.58 -2.02 -6.43
CA VAL A 93 -2.06 -1.44 -5.18
C VAL A 93 -3.50 -0.95 -5.31
N VAL A 94 -4.32 -1.29 -4.33
CA VAL A 94 -5.70 -0.80 -4.16
C VAL A 94 -5.78 -0.05 -2.83
N PRO A 95 -5.48 1.26 -2.79
CA PRO A 95 -5.41 2.01 -1.53
C PRO A 95 -6.76 2.16 -0.83
N THR A 96 -7.86 2.09 -1.59
CA THR A 96 -9.21 2.30 -1.06
C THR A 96 -10.17 1.30 -1.68
N TYR A 97 -10.39 0.20 -0.98
CA TYR A 97 -11.30 -0.85 -1.45
C TYR A 97 -12.77 -0.50 -1.21
N ASN A 98 -13.10 0.12 -0.06
CA ASN A 98 -14.43 0.56 0.32
C ASN A 98 -14.48 2.11 0.40
N PRO A 99 -14.63 2.80 -0.74
CA PRO A 99 -14.59 4.26 -0.73
C PRO A 99 -15.79 4.90 -0.02
N ASP A 100 -16.94 4.24 0.03
CA ASP A 100 -18.11 4.73 0.78
C ASP A 100 -17.86 4.62 2.29
N GLY A 101 -17.42 3.46 2.75
CA GLY A 101 -17.07 3.27 4.15
C GLY A 101 -15.98 4.25 4.60
N LEU A 102 -14.96 4.48 3.77
CA LEU A 102 -13.89 5.43 4.09
C LEU A 102 -14.43 6.87 4.21
N ALA A 103 -15.32 7.30 3.30
CA ALA A 103 -15.93 8.62 3.33
C ALA A 103 -16.77 8.85 4.61
N HIS A 104 -17.40 7.81 5.12
CA HIS A 104 -18.26 7.85 6.31
C HIS A 104 -17.59 7.34 7.58
N ARG A 105 -16.29 6.97 7.53
CA ARG A 105 -15.55 6.34 8.63
C ARG A 105 -16.27 5.12 9.21
N SER A 106 -16.95 4.38 8.36
CA SER A 106 -17.70 3.19 8.70
C SER A 106 -16.92 1.93 8.40
N ARG A 107 -16.95 0.93 9.28
CA ARG A 107 -16.42 -0.40 8.98
C ARG A 107 -17.05 -0.95 7.71
N ARG A 108 -18.37 -0.83 7.60
CA ARG A 108 -19.22 -1.40 6.57
C ARG A 108 -19.29 -0.52 5.32
N ASN A 109 -19.73 -1.08 4.20
CA ASN A 109 -20.06 -0.32 3.00
C ASN A 109 -21.39 0.45 3.14
N ALA A 110 -21.87 1.10 2.09
CA ALA A 110 -23.08 1.91 2.14
C ALA A 110 -24.39 1.08 2.27
N HIS A 111 -24.37 -0.21 2.00
CA HIS A 111 -25.47 -1.13 2.34
C HIS A 111 -25.41 -1.64 3.78
N GLY A 112 -24.43 -1.21 4.57
CA GLY A 112 -24.24 -1.69 5.93
C GLY A 112 -23.61 -3.07 6.02
N VAL A 113 -22.94 -3.56 4.97
CA VAL A 113 -22.31 -4.89 4.89
C VAL A 113 -20.82 -4.79 5.22
N ASP A 114 -20.34 -5.72 6.07
CA ASP A 114 -18.90 -5.95 6.26
C ASP A 114 -18.35 -6.70 5.04
N LEU A 115 -17.58 -6.02 4.21
CA LEU A 115 -17.04 -6.61 2.98
C LEU A 115 -16.11 -7.80 3.24
N ASN A 116 -15.47 -7.87 4.43
CA ASN A 116 -14.66 -9.02 4.83
C ASN A 116 -15.49 -10.15 5.46
N ARG A 117 -16.80 -10.14 5.27
CA ARG A 117 -17.75 -11.20 5.60
C ARG A 117 -18.62 -11.59 4.41
N ASN A 118 -18.43 -10.92 3.27
CA ASN A 118 -19.32 -11.07 2.10
C ASN A 118 -18.76 -12.00 1.01
N TYR A 119 -17.57 -12.58 1.17
CA TYR A 119 -16.99 -13.52 0.20
C TYR A 119 -17.60 -14.92 0.27
N PRO A 120 -17.67 -15.68 -0.85
CA PRO A 120 -18.44 -16.93 -0.90
C PRO A 120 -17.89 -18.07 -0.04
N TYR A 121 -16.57 -18.17 0.13
CA TYR A 121 -15.97 -19.27 0.86
C TYR A 121 -16.29 -19.20 2.36
N HIS A 122 -16.86 -20.27 2.91
CA HIS A 122 -17.36 -20.32 4.29
C HIS A 122 -18.26 -19.15 4.69
N TRP A 123 -19.03 -18.61 3.74
CA TRP A 123 -19.98 -17.57 4.04
C TRP A 123 -21.04 -18.08 5.03
N ALA A 124 -21.40 -17.24 5.99
CA ALA A 124 -22.49 -17.49 6.92
C ALA A 124 -23.31 -16.20 7.12
N PRO A 125 -24.61 -16.28 7.43
CA PRO A 125 -25.41 -15.12 7.77
C PRO A 125 -24.99 -14.57 9.14
N LEU A 126 -24.29 -13.44 9.14
CA LEU A 126 -23.87 -12.70 10.31
C LEU A 126 -24.66 -11.40 10.44
N THR A 127 -24.77 -10.86 11.64
CA THR A 127 -25.54 -9.65 11.96
C THR A 127 -24.69 -8.58 12.64
N GLY A 128 -25.26 -7.42 12.93
CA GLY A 128 -24.61 -6.33 13.66
C GLY A 128 -23.41 -5.74 12.90
N SER A 129 -22.31 -5.55 13.59
CA SER A 129 -21.08 -4.96 12.99
C SER A 129 -20.45 -5.83 11.92
N TYR A 130 -20.74 -7.12 11.94
CA TYR A 130 -20.23 -8.13 10.99
C TYR A 130 -21.28 -8.57 9.98
N TYR A 131 -22.34 -7.80 9.77
CA TYR A 131 -23.39 -8.16 8.82
C TYR A 131 -22.80 -8.51 7.45
N SER A 132 -23.01 -9.76 7.03
CA SER A 132 -22.37 -10.39 5.88
C SER A 132 -23.10 -10.17 4.54
N GLY A 133 -24.18 -9.38 4.56
CA GLY A 133 -25.06 -9.19 3.41
C GLY A 133 -26.14 -10.24 3.29
N GLN A 134 -27.07 -10.08 2.34
CA GLN A 134 -28.21 -10.99 2.13
C GLN A 134 -27.80 -12.37 1.58
N LYS A 135 -26.65 -12.42 0.87
CA LYS A 135 -26.07 -13.63 0.25
C LYS A 135 -24.59 -13.44 0.01
N PRO A 136 -23.84 -14.52 -0.26
CA PRO A 136 -22.45 -14.40 -0.69
C PRO A 136 -22.31 -13.47 -1.91
N ALA A 137 -21.28 -12.63 -1.91
CA ALA A 137 -20.99 -11.67 -2.99
C ALA A 137 -22.19 -10.78 -3.36
N SER A 138 -23.04 -10.42 -2.38
CA SER A 138 -24.14 -9.47 -2.60
C SER A 138 -23.64 -8.08 -2.98
N GLU A 139 -22.46 -7.68 -2.51
CA GLU A 139 -21.98 -6.32 -2.64
C GLU A 139 -21.23 -6.06 -3.96
N PRO A 140 -21.42 -4.89 -4.58
CA PRO A 140 -20.74 -4.55 -5.83
C PRO A 140 -19.22 -4.49 -5.64
N GLU A 141 -18.74 -3.99 -4.50
CA GLU A 141 -17.31 -3.93 -4.16
C GLU A 141 -16.70 -5.34 -4.09
N THR A 142 -17.41 -6.29 -3.45
CA THR A 142 -16.96 -7.69 -3.36
C THR A 142 -16.84 -8.31 -4.74
N ARG A 143 -17.86 -8.19 -5.57
CA ARG A 143 -17.84 -8.73 -6.95
C ARG A 143 -16.74 -8.10 -7.80
N ALA A 144 -16.55 -6.78 -7.65
CA ALA A 144 -15.50 -6.06 -8.36
C ALA A 144 -14.10 -6.58 -8.00
N MET A 145 -13.83 -6.75 -6.70
CA MET A 145 -12.54 -7.25 -6.22
C MET A 145 -12.32 -8.71 -6.61
N MET A 146 -13.34 -9.56 -6.52
CA MET A 146 -13.27 -10.95 -6.99
C MET A 146 -12.89 -11.01 -8.47
N GLY A 147 -13.55 -10.23 -9.31
CA GLY A 147 -13.27 -10.15 -10.75
C GLY A 147 -11.86 -9.59 -11.04
N PHE A 148 -11.40 -8.61 -10.27
CA PHE A 148 -10.05 -8.05 -10.38
C PHE A 148 -8.98 -9.10 -10.02
N LEU A 149 -9.09 -9.76 -8.88
CA LEU A 149 -8.15 -10.79 -8.44
C LEU A 149 -8.12 -11.99 -9.40
N ALA A 150 -9.27 -12.38 -9.95
CA ALA A 150 -9.35 -13.45 -10.95
C ALA A 150 -8.66 -13.09 -12.28
N ARG A 151 -8.67 -11.82 -12.70
CA ARG A 151 -7.96 -11.34 -13.90
C ARG A 151 -6.47 -11.18 -13.68
N VAL A 152 -6.08 -10.57 -12.57
CA VAL A 152 -4.67 -10.29 -12.23
C VAL A 152 -3.92 -11.57 -11.88
N ARG A 153 -4.57 -12.52 -11.21
CA ARG A 153 -3.98 -13.80 -10.72
C ARG A 153 -2.69 -13.58 -9.96
N PRO A 154 -2.70 -12.82 -8.86
CA PRO A 154 -1.49 -12.57 -8.10
C PRO A 154 -0.94 -13.83 -7.43
N ASP A 155 0.40 -13.91 -7.32
CA ASP A 155 1.08 -14.91 -6.51
C ASP A 155 0.86 -14.64 -5.01
N TYR A 156 0.76 -13.36 -4.65
CA TYR A 156 0.56 -12.93 -3.27
C TYR A 156 -0.45 -11.77 -3.18
N VAL A 157 -1.30 -11.82 -2.16
CA VAL A 157 -2.19 -10.72 -1.75
C VAL A 157 -1.92 -10.38 -0.29
N LEU A 158 -1.63 -9.11 0.02
CA LEU A 158 -1.63 -8.64 1.41
C LEU A 158 -2.82 -7.68 1.61
N SER A 159 -3.68 -8.02 2.58
CA SER A 159 -4.79 -7.19 3.03
C SER A 159 -4.43 -6.50 4.32
N PHE A 160 -4.36 -5.16 4.28
CA PHE A 160 -3.95 -4.34 5.41
C PHE A 160 -5.14 -3.80 6.18
N HIS A 161 -5.14 -4.01 7.47
CA HIS A 161 -6.21 -3.70 8.41
C HIS A 161 -5.70 -3.02 9.68
N GLN A 162 -6.63 -2.70 10.59
CA GLN A 162 -6.50 -2.24 11.97
C GLN A 162 -7.67 -2.83 12.80
N PRO A 163 -7.58 -3.01 14.14
CA PRO A 163 -6.48 -2.61 15.03
C PRO A 163 -5.75 -3.79 15.70
N LEU A 164 -5.88 -5.05 15.24
CA LEU A 164 -5.52 -6.27 16.00
C LEU A 164 -4.01 -6.45 16.22
N TYR A 165 -3.16 -5.67 15.57
CA TYR A 165 -1.72 -5.61 15.76
C TYR A 165 -1.02 -6.97 15.61
N GLY A 166 -0.89 -7.44 14.38
CA GLY A 166 -0.18 -8.69 14.08
C GLY A 166 -0.30 -9.12 12.62
N VAL A 167 0.36 -10.19 12.31
CA VAL A 167 0.23 -10.91 11.03
C VAL A 167 -0.33 -12.29 11.33
N ASP A 168 -1.37 -12.67 10.62
CA ASP A 168 -2.02 -13.96 10.80
C ASP A 168 -1.08 -15.11 10.40
N VAL A 169 -0.77 -15.98 11.37
CA VAL A 169 0.05 -17.17 11.15
C VAL A 169 -0.74 -18.49 11.23
N ALA A 170 -2.03 -18.41 11.55
CA ALA A 170 -2.96 -19.54 11.48
C ALA A 170 -3.44 -19.74 10.03
N VAL A 171 -2.49 -19.96 9.11
CA VAL A 171 -2.68 -19.99 7.67
C VAL A 171 -1.89 -21.16 7.05
N GLU A 172 -2.20 -21.52 5.81
CA GLU A 172 -1.55 -22.61 5.09
C GLU A 172 -0.03 -22.42 4.85
N ARG A 173 0.45 -21.17 4.83
CA ARG A 173 1.87 -20.82 4.62
C ARG A 173 2.47 -20.08 5.83
N PRO A 174 2.56 -20.72 7.01
CA PRO A 174 2.97 -20.04 8.25
C PRO A 174 4.41 -19.52 8.19
N THR A 175 5.32 -20.18 7.47
CA THR A 175 6.71 -19.71 7.30
C THR A 175 6.77 -18.36 6.56
N PHE A 176 5.98 -18.21 5.50
CA PHE A 176 5.88 -16.94 4.79
C PHE A 176 5.24 -15.87 5.68
N ALA A 177 4.15 -16.19 6.39
CA ALA A 177 3.48 -15.27 7.30
C ALA A 177 4.42 -14.77 8.42
N ARG A 178 5.22 -15.65 9.04
CA ARG A 178 6.25 -15.28 10.04
C ARG A 178 7.33 -14.39 9.44
N ARG A 179 7.74 -14.63 8.19
CA ARG A 179 8.68 -13.75 7.48
C ARG A 179 8.08 -12.37 7.27
N VAL A 180 6.80 -12.28 6.85
CA VAL A 180 6.07 -11.00 6.72
C VAL A 180 6.04 -10.27 8.06
N ALA A 181 5.63 -10.94 9.14
CA ALA A 181 5.57 -10.38 10.48
C ALA A 181 6.92 -9.78 10.90
N ARG A 182 8.00 -10.54 10.78
CA ARG A 182 9.35 -10.09 11.12
C ARG A 182 9.80 -8.87 10.31
N LEU A 183 9.55 -8.86 9.00
CA LEU A 183 9.99 -7.76 8.12
C LEU A 183 9.14 -6.50 8.30
N LEU A 184 7.88 -6.63 8.70
CA LEU A 184 7.00 -5.50 9.02
C LEU A 184 7.15 -5.01 10.46
N GLY A 185 7.90 -5.74 11.31
CA GLY A 185 8.03 -5.42 12.73
C GLY A 185 6.72 -5.60 13.50
N LEU A 186 5.90 -6.57 13.09
CA LEU A 186 4.62 -6.90 13.71
C LEU A 186 4.69 -8.27 14.41
N PRO A 187 3.90 -8.50 15.48
CA PRO A 187 3.76 -9.83 16.05
C PRO A 187 3.29 -10.87 15.01
N ALA A 188 3.84 -12.07 15.08
CA ALA A 188 3.31 -13.24 14.40
C ALA A 188 2.30 -13.91 15.33
N THR A 189 1.00 -13.80 15.02
CA THR A 189 -0.08 -14.24 15.90
C THR A 189 -1.21 -14.88 15.10
N ALA A 190 -1.98 -15.76 15.74
CA ALA A 190 -3.26 -16.17 15.19
C ALA A 190 -4.25 -15.01 15.39
N LEU A 191 -4.83 -14.50 14.31
CA LEU A 191 -5.85 -13.48 14.39
C LEU A 191 -7.21 -14.17 14.63
N ASP A 192 -7.64 -14.17 15.88
CA ASP A 192 -8.93 -14.71 16.26
C ASP A 192 -10.04 -13.69 15.99
N CYS A 193 -11.05 -14.13 15.25
CA CYS A 193 -12.26 -13.35 15.00
C CYS A 193 -13.40 -13.70 15.97
N GLY A 194 -13.16 -14.38 17.07
CA GLY A 194 -14.23 -14.80 18.02
C GLY A 194 -15.32 -15.66 17.36
N GLY A 195 -14.94 -16.57 16.46
CA GLY A 195 -15.88 -17.45 15.75
C GLY A 195 -16.61 -16.82 14.57
N VAL A 196 -16.31 -15.56 14.19
CA VAL A 196 -16.98 -14.85 13.08
C VAL A 196 -16.11 -14.65 11.83
N CYS A 197 -15.06 -15.45 11.67
CA CYS A 197 -14.19 -15.42 10.46
C CYS A 197 -14.83 -16.12 9.24
N HIS A 198 -16.09 -15.84 8.96
CA HIS A 198 -16.81 -16.36 7.82
C HIS A 198 -16.77 -15.39 6.64
N GLY A 199 -16.69 -15.91 5.41
CA GLY A 199 -16.78 -15.10 4.19
C GLY A 199 -15.67 -14.04 4.06
N THR A 200 -14.44 -14.33 4.52
CA THR A 200 -13.31 -13.42 4.42
C THR A 200 -12.69 -13.43 3.03
N MET A 201 -12.08 -12.30 2.62
CA MET A 201 -11.39 -12.19 1.33
C MET A 201 -10.19 -13.15 1.25
N THR A 202 -9.36 -13.17 2.28
CA THR A 202 -8.15 -14.00 2.31
C THR A 202 -8.49 -15.49 2.30
N GLY A 203 -9.48 -15.93 3.07
CA GLY A 203 -9.98 -17.29 3.06
C GLY A 203 -10.53 -17.70 1.70
N TRP A 204 -11.35 -16.86 1.08
CA TRP A 204 -11.87 -17.10 -0.27
C TRP A 204 -10.74 -17.19 -1.30
N TYR A 205 -9.76 -16.28 -1.26
CA TYR A 205 -8.65 -16.27 -2.21
C TYR A 205 -7.79 -17.54 -2.08
N ASN A 206 -7.42 -17.91 -0.87
CA ASN A 206 -6.59 -19.08 -0.60
C ASN A 206 -7.29 -20.39 -1.02
N HIS A 207 -8.61 -20.45 -0.86
CA HIS A 207 -9.38 -21.62 -1.32
C HIS A 207 -9.52 -21.68 -2.84
N ARG A 208 -9.67 -20.53 -3.52
CA ARG A 208 -10.07 -20.48 -4.93
C ARG A 208 -8.92 -20.34 -5.92
N HIS A 209 -7.78 -19.80 -5.47
CA HIS A 209 -6.67 -19.41 -6.34
C HIS A 209 -5.35 -20.09 -5.90
N PRO A 210 -4.41 -20.33 -6.83
CA PRO A 210 -3.11 -20.95 -6.49
C PRO A 210 -2.16 -20.01 -5.75
N GLY A 211 -2.41 -18.70 -5.80
CA GLY A 211 -1.67 -17.70 -5.04
C GLY A 211 -1.99 -17.76 -3.54
N PHE A 212 -1.41 -16.85 -2.76
CA PHE A 212 -1.58 -16.82 -1.32
C PHE A 212 -1.96 -15.43 -0.81
N ALA A 213 -3.05 -15.35 -0.07
CA ALA A 213 -3.52 -14.12 0.56
C ALA A 213 -3.27 -14.16 2.08
N LEU A 214 -2.86 -13.02 2.63
CA LEU A 214 -2.52 -12.88 4.03
C LEU A 214 -3.09 -11.59 4.61
N THR A 215 -3.64 -11.66 5.82
CA THR A 215 -4.10 -10.51 6.61
C THR A 215 -2.94 -9.95 7.43
N VAL A 216 -2.79 -8.64 7.37
CA VAL A 216 -1.82 -7.84 8.14
C VAL A 216 -2.59 -6.77 8.90
N GLU A 217 -2.46 -6.78 10.21
CA GLU A 217 -3.14 -5.87 11.13
C GLU A 217 -2.14 -4.92 11.77
N TYR A 218 -2.25 -3.63 11.48
CA TYR A 218 -1.55 -2.60 12.24
C TYR A 218 -2.31 -2.28 13.54
N GLY A 219 -1.62 -1.66 14.51
CA GLY A 219 -2.24 -1.26 15.76
C GLY A 219 -3.28 -0.14 15.60
N TRP A 220 -3.98 0.18 16.68
CA TRP A 220 -5.08 1.15 16.69
C TRP A 220 -4.71 2.53 16.13
N ARG A 221 -3.53 3.05 16.48
CA ARG A 221 -3.05 4.38 16.07
C ARG A 221 -1.58 4.33 15.64
N PRO A 222 -1.25 3.70 14.51
CA PRO A 222 0.11 3.71 14.01
C PRO A 222 0.51 5.13 13.62
N SER A 223 1.78 5.50 13.84
CA SER A 223 2.26 6.84 13.52
C SER A 223 2.24 7.09 12.01
N ALA A 224 2.05 8.36 11.61
CA ALA A 224 2.14 8.75 10.22
C ALA A 224 3.53 8.44 9.62
N HIS A 225 4.60 8.57 10.41
CA HIS A 225 5.96 8.19 10.01
C HIS A 225 6.04 6.70 9.67
N LEU A 226 5.51 5.83 10.53
CA LEU A 226 5.45 4.38 10.25
C LEU A 226 4.71 4.11 8.93
N MET A 227 3.53 4.70 8.73
CA MET A 227 2.68 4.43 7.56
C MET A 227 3.24 4.99 6.24
N THR A 228 3.98 6.11 6.28
CA THR A 228 4.42 6.80 5.06
C THR A 228 5.91 6.67 4.75
N LYS A 229 6.74 6.31 5.74
CA LYS A 229 8.19 6.20 5.55
C LYS A 229 8.72 4.78 5.77
N VAL A 230 8.31 4.13 6.85
CA VAL A 230 8.88 2.84 7.24
C VAL A 230 8.16 1.67 6.56
N ALA A 231 6.85 1.56 6.74
CA ALA A 231 6.07 0.43 6.25
C ALA A 231 6.12 0.23 4.72
N PRO A 232 6.09 1.29 3.87
CA PRO A 232 6.26 1.08 2.43
C PRO A 232 7.55 0.37 2.03
N ALA A 233 8.68 0.73 2.68
CA ALA A 233 9.96 0.07 2.43
C ALA A 233 9.99 -1.37 2.97
N GLN A 234 9.41 -1.59 4.14
CA GLN A 234 9.29 -2.93 4.73
C GLN A 234 8.47 -3.86 3.84
N VAL A 235 7.32 -3.39 3.32
CA VAL A 235 6.46 -4.16 2.40
C VAL A 235 7.22 -4.56 1.13
N LEU A 236 8.00 -3.67 0.54
CA LEU A 236 8.81 -4.02 -0.62
C LEU A 236 9.86 -5.10 -0.27
N ARG A 237 10.52 -4.99 0.89
CA ARG A 237 11.50 -6.01 1.37
C ARG A 237 10.89 -7.40 1.54
N VAL A 238 9.60 -7.51 1.88
CA VAL A 238 8.91 -8.82 1.97
C VAL A 238 9.07 -9.60 0.66
N PHE A 239 9.05 -8.90 -0.46
CA PHE A 239 9.11 -9.50 -1.79
C PHE A 239 10.48 -9.36 -2.47
N GLY A 240 11.52 -8.87 -1.76
CA GLY A 240 12.82 -8.59 -2.35
C GLY A 240 12.80 -7.44 -3.37
N ALA A 241 11.79 -6.58 -3.26
CA ALA A 241 11.61 -5.44 -4.14
C ALA A 241 12.22 -4.17 -3.55
N TRP A 242 12.48 -3.19 -4.40
CA TRP A 242 13.08 -1.91 -4.00
C TRP A 242 12.54 -0.76 -4.85
N ARG A 243 12.82 0.46 -4.41
CA ARG A 243 12.58 1.66 -5.20
C ARG A 243 13.79 2.00 -6.05
N GLY A 244 13.56 2.52 -7.26
CA GLY A 244 14.63 3.05 -8.09
C GLY A 244 15.42 4.14 -7.35
N THR A 245 16.74 4.13 -7.51
CA THR A 245 17.64 5.20 -7.06
C THR A 245 17.46 6.43 -7.94
N ASN A 246 17.77 7.64 -7.44
CA ASN A 246 17.99 8.77 -8.31
C ASN A 246 19.21 8.49 -9.18
N MET A 247 19.16 8.79 -10.48
CA MET A 247 20.32 8.67 -11.38
C MET A 247 21.54 9.48 -10.91
N PHE A 248 21.40 10.33 -9.91
CA PHE A 248 22.48 11.12 -9.31
C PHE A 248 23.19 10.47 -8.11
N GLU A 249 22.67 9.37 -7.54
CA GLU A 249 23.36 8.63 -6.46
C GLU A 249 24.24 7.47 -6.98
N ALA A 250 24.24 7.21 -8.28
CA ALA A 250 25.02 6.13 -8.91
C ALA A 250 26.40 6.58 -9.40
N VAL A 251 26.82 7.82 -9.14
CA VAL A 251 28.13 8.38 -9.50
C VAL A 251 28.74 9.04 -8.26
N GLY A 252 29.06 8.22 -7.27
CA GLY A 252 29.81 8.60 -6.09
C GLY A 252 30.70 7.46 -5.67
#